data_260154da2e51d49b133bf86eda307aa4
#
_entry.id   260154da2e51d49b133bf86eda307aa4
#
_cell.length_a   1.000
_cell.length_b   1.000
_cell.length_c   1.000
_cell.angle_alpha   90.00
_cell.angle_beta   90.00
_cell.angle_gamma   90.00
#
_symmetry.space_group_name_H-M   'P 1'
#
loop_
_entity.id
_entity.type
_entity.pdbx_description
1 polymer ?
#
loop_
_entity_poly.entity_id
_entity_poly.type
_entity_poly.pdbx_seq_one_letter_code
_entity_poly.pdbx_strand_id
1 'polypeptide(L)'
;MFYWIALLVASCLAGCRSHSGETDMQTRMRTEIVTNVRDSVLPFWMDYAVAPDSGFYGTVLRNGTPVVDAPRGGVLNARILWSFSAAYRTFKDEAYLKLADKSQRYFIDTFIDKEHGGVYWLVNPDGEVLNASKYTYAMTYAIYGLAEHYLATGNSESLDMAVGLYHTLEEKGREPQYDGYVESFTEDWKQLDNYDNNASKTMNAHLHVLEAYTLLYQCWKDDGLRKRLKFCAELFMDRIYDSSRRHFNLFFDNAWNSLVEMDSYGHDVEAGWLLCEAARVLEDRQLMDRANRLALDVTDACLVEGLSDKGYMMYEKKGGRTTGHASWWGQIETMIACVNAWQISGNDVYLQSADTVWTFVKDCMIDREYGEWYSDCFDGEPKKDTPKVSMWRC
;
A
#
# COMPACT_ATOMS: atom_id res chain seq x y z
N MET A 1 3.72 1.80 5.29
CA MET A 1 4.59 1.78 6.50
C MET A 1 3.81 1.72 7.79
N PHE A 2 2.71 2.49 7.97
CA PHE A 2 1.93 2.52 9.22
C PHE A 2 1.06 1.30 9.50
N TYR A 3 0.58 0.61 8.47
CA TYR A 3 -0.19 -0.62 8.63
C TYR A 3 0.54 -1.67 9.49
N TRP A 4 1.87 -1.67 9.43
CA TRP A 4 2.78 -2.52 10.20
C TRP A 4 2.72 -2.34 11.68
N ILE A 5 2.72 -1.09 12.12
CA ILE A 5 2.69 -0.77 13.53
C ILE A 5 1.33 -1.17 14.08
N ALA A 6 0.25 -0.92 13.32
CA ALA A 6 -1.09 -1.36 13.67
C ALA A 6 -1.19 -2.90 13.68
N LEU A 7 -0.61 -3.61 12.70
CA LEU A 7 -0.60 -5.08 12.68
C LEU A 7 0.33 -5.70 13.72
N LEU A 8 1.55 -5.19 13.91
CA LEU A 8 2.45 -5.65 14.98
C LEU A 8 1.89 -5.33 16.37
N VAL A 9 1.23 -4.19 16.56
CA VAL A 9 0.58 -3.82 17.83
C VAL A 9 -0.77 -4.53 17.97
N ALA A 10 -1.59 -4.62 16.91
CA ALA A 10 -2.91 -5.27 16.96
C ALA A 10 -2.82 -6.80 17.00
N SER A 11 -1.84 -7.42 16.34
CA SER A 11 -1.65 -8.87 16.40
C SER A 11 -1.18 -9.34 17.77
N CYS A 12 -0.48 -8.50 18.52
CA CYS A 12 -0.18 -8.77 19.94
C CYS A 12 -1.43 -8.64 20.83
N LEU A 13 -2.47 -7.88 20.41
CA LEU A 13 -3.70 -7.67 21.19
C LEU A 13 -4.85 -8.63 20.79
N ALA A 14 -4.84 -9.23 19.59
CA ALA A 14 -5.93 -10.05 19.06
C ALA A 14 -5.63 -11.55 18.98
N GLY A 15 -4.42 -11.98 19.26
CA GLY A 15 -4.00 -13.39 19.19
C GLY A 15 -4.40 -14.19 20.43
N CYS A 16 -5.66 -14.61 20.52
CA CYS A 16 -6.06 -15.71 21.41
C CYS A 16 -5.48 -17.06 20.92
N ARG A 17 -4.17 -17.22 21.02
CA ARG A 17 -3.50 -18.48 21.30
C ARG A 17 -2.42 -18.21 22.33
N SER A 18 -2.56 -18.84 23.48
CA SER A 18 -1.59 -18.85 24.58
C SER A 18 -0.26 -19.46 24.10
N HIS A 19 0.54 -18.65 23.40
CA HIS A 19 1.98 -18.88 23.33
C HIS A 19 2.60 -18.14 24.51
N SER A 20 3.35 -18.86 25.30
CA SER A 20 4.19 -18.35 26.37
C SER A 20 5.02 -17.16 25.89
N GLY A 21 4.76 -15.94 26.38
CA GLY A 21 5.56 -14.72 26.28
C GLY A 21 6.11 -14.35 24.89
N GLU A 22 5.99 -13.08 24.56
CA GLU A 22 6.68 -12.50 23.38
C GLU A 22 8.19 -12.80 23.46
N THR A 23 8.80 -13.25 22.35
CA THR A 23 10.25 -13.54 22.33
C THR A 23 11.06 -12.23 22.38
N ASP A 24 12.31 -12.31 22.84
CA ASP A 24 13.23 -11.15 22.84
C ASP A 24 13.38 -10.52 21.45
N MET A 25 13.38 -11.34 20.39
CA MET A 25 13.44 -10.89 19.00
C MET A 25 12.21 -10.06 18.60
N GLN A 26 11.02 -10.56 18.90
CA GLN A 26 9.77 -9.86 18.58
C GLN A 26 9.68 -8.51 19.32
N THR A 27 9.97 -8.51 20.61
CA THR A 27 9.98 -7.30 21.45
C THR A 27 10.99 -6.28 20.92
N ARG A 28 12.19 -6.73 20.54
CA ARG A 28 13.25 -5.88 19.98
C ARG A 28 12.80 -5.28 18.64
N MET A 29 12.40 -6.12 17.67
CA MET A 29 11.94 -5.67 16.35
C MET A 29 10.82 -4.64 16.47
N ARG A 30 9.79 -4.96 17.23
CA ARG A 30 8.66 -4.03 17.48
C ARG A 30 9.13 -2.70 18.04
N THR A 31 9.98 -2.72 19.08
CA THR A 31 10.49 -1.52 19.71
C THR A 31 11.30 -0.67 18.73
N GLU A 32 12.21 -1.29 17.99
CA GLU A 32 13.07 -0.61 17.02
C GLU A 32 12.26 0.02 15.88
N ILE A 33 11.29 -0.73 15.30
CA ILE A 33 10.42 -0.25 14.23
C ILE A 33 9.54 0.90 14.71
N VAL A 34 8.87 0.75 15.86
CA VAL A 34 8.03 1.81 16.45
C VAL A 34 8.82 3.07 16.73
N THR A 35 10.02 2.93 17.31
CA THR A 35 10.93 4.05 17.57
C THR A 35 11.34 4.74 16.26
N ASN A 36 11.73 3.98 15.23
CA ASN A 36 12.12 4.56 13.94
C ASN A 36 10.98 5.36 13.31
N VAL A 37 9.77 4.81 13.32
CA VAL A 37 8.60 5.50 12.75
C VAL A 37 8.27 6.77 13.52
N ARG A 38 8.17 6.68 14.85
CA ARG A 38 7.76 7.80 15.70
C ARG A 38 8.82 8.90 15.79
N ASP A 39 10.09 8.53 15.83
CA ASP A 39 11.18 9.45 16.15
C ASP A 39 11.99 9.89 14.90
N SER A 40 11.75 9.28 13.73
CA SER A 40 12.46 9.59 12.48
C SER A 40 11.54 9.83 11.28
N VAL A 41 10.63 8.90 11.00
CA VAL A 41 9.81 8.98 9.79
C VAL A 41 8.72 10.04 9.94
N LEU A 42 7.87 9.93 10.96
CA LEU A 42 6.77 10.89 11.18
C LEU A 42 7.27 12.33 11.34
N PRO A 43 8.32 12.61 12.14
CA PRO A 43 8.86 13.97 12.25
C PRO A 43 9.32 14.52 10.91
N PHE A 44 9.98 13.73 10.05
CA PHE A 44 10.36 14.19 8.71
C PHE A 44 9.16 14.69 7.90
N TRP A 45 8.06 13.93 7.88
CA TRP A 45 6.84 14.33 7.17
C TRP A 45 6.16 15.55 7.80
N MET A 46 6.15 15.66 9.12
CA MET A 46 5.58 16.79 9.84
C MET A 46 6.36 18.09 9.62
N ASP A 47 7.68 17.99 9.60
CA ASP A 47 8.55 19.16 9.55
C ASP A 47 8.80 19.66 8.11
N TYR A 48 8.81 18.75 7.13
CA TYR A 48 9.25 19.10 5.77
C TYR A 48 8.19 18.93 4.68
N ALA A 49 7.20 18.05 4.86
CA ALA A 49 6.21 17.80 3.81
C ALA A 49 5.02 18.76 3.86
N VAL A 50 4.75 19.42 4.99
CA VAL A 50 3.61 20.30 5.19
C VAL A 50 3.87 21.65 4.52
N ALA A 51 3.01 22.03 3.55
CA ALA A 51 3.09 23.33 2.90
C ALA A 51 2.32 24.42 3.67
N PRO A 52 2.70 25.72 3.55
CA PRO A 52 2.05 26.81 4.27
C PRO A 52 0.59 27.05 3.86
N ASP A 53 0.21 26.65 2.66
CA ASP A 53 -1.09 26.88 2.02
C ASP A 53 -2.17 25.84 2.39
N SER A 54 -2.02 25.15 3.48
CA SER A 54 -2.92 24.07 3.93
C SER A 54 -2.72 22.71 3.26
N GLY A 55 -1.89 22.61 2.20
CA GLY A 55 -1.57 21.36 1.51
C GLY A 55 -0.27 20.72 1.98
N PHE A 56 0.24 19.85 1.10
CA PHE A 56 1.53 19.19 1.27
C PHE A 56 2.36 19.37 -0.01
N TYR A 57 3.67 19.47 0.14
CA TYR A 57 4.56 19.54 -1.01
C TYR A 57 4.53 18.25 -1.82
N GLY A 58 4.49 18.38 -3.16
CA GLY A 58 4.55 17.23 -4.07
C GLY A 58 5.93 16.56 -4.12
N THR A 59 6.97 17.32 -3.79
CA THR A 59 8.36 16.83 -3.76
C THR A 59 9.15 17.52 -2.66
N VAL A 60 9.87 16.73 -1.85
CA VAL A 60 10.85 17.21 -0.87
C VAL A 60 12.15 16.43 -1.06
N LEU A 61 13.23 17.16 -1.20
CA LEU A 61 14.56 16.57 -1.37
C LEU A 61 15.02 15.85 -0.10
N ARG A 62 16.08 15.06 -0.23
CA ARG A 62 16.63 14.27 0.89
C ARG A 62 16.90 15.11 2.15
N ASN A 63 17.39 16.32 2.00
CA ASN A 63 17.76 17.23 3.10
C ASN A 63 16.60 18.04 3.68
N GLY A 64 15.37 17.71 3.33
CA GLY A 64 14.17 18.43 3.78
C GLY A 64 13.83 19.69 2.95
N THR A 65 14.60 20.02 1.90
CA THR A 65 14.30 21.17 1.04
C THR A 65 13.08 20.88 0.15
N PRO A 66 11.98 21.65 0.24
CA PRO A 66 10.83 21.44 -0.63
C PRO A 66 11.09 21.98 -2.04
N VAL A 67 10.56 21.29 -3.04
CA VAL A 67 10.46 21.79 -4.43
C VAL A 67 9.10 22.47 -4.56
N VAL A 68 9.07 23.78 -4.36
CA VAL A 68 7.82 24.53 -4.14
C VAL A 68 6.86 24.51 -5.33
N ASP A 69 7.40 24.43 -6.55
CA ASP A 69 6.61 24.42 -7.79
C ASP A 69 6.30 22.99 -8.29
N ALA A 70 6.67 21.95 -7.52
CA ALA A 70 6.40 20.57 -7.91
C ALA A 70 4.89 20.30 -7.90
N PRO A 71 4.34 19.63 -8.95
CA PRO A 71 2.96 19.18 -8.96
C PRO A 71 2.65 18.29 -7.76
N ARG A 72 1.41 18.36 -7.29
CA ARG A 72 0.89 17.58 -6.17
C ARG A 72 0.03 16.43 -6.69
N GLY A 73 0.34 15.20 -6.27
CA GLY A 73 -0.35 14.00 -6.72
C GLY A 73 -1.53 13.64 -5.82
N GLY A 74 -2.65 13.20 -6.44
CA GLY A 74 -3.79 12.66 -5.72
C GLY A 74 -3.42 11.45 -4.87
N VAL A 75 -2.61 10.54 -5.42
CA VAL A 75 -2.11 9.34 -4.70
C VAL A 75 -1.31 9.72 -3.46
N LEU A 76 -0.33 10.64 -3.60
CA LEU A 76 0.49 11.09 -2.46
C LEU A 76 -0.38 11.65 -1.33
N ASN A 77 -1.34 12.53 -1.67
CA ASN A 77 -2.18 13.19 -0.66
C ASN A 77 -3.17 12.21 0.01
N ALA A 78 -3.68 11.22 -0.72
CA ALA A 78 -4.46 10.14 -0.14
C ALA A 78 -3.63 9.26 0.83
N ARG A 79 -2.38 8.97 0.47
CA ARG A 79 -1.44 8.24 1.35
C ARG A 79 -1.07 9.05 2.60
N ILE A 80 -0.86 10.36 2.49
CA ILE A 80 -0.62 11.24 3.63
C ILE A 80 -1.83 11.22 4.58
N LEU A 81 -3.05 11.34 4.03
CA LEU A 81 -4.29 11.23 4.81
C LEU A 81 -4.34 9.92 5.58
N TRP A 82 -4.09 8.80 4.89
CA TRP A 82 -4.06 7.48 5.52
C TRP A 82 -2.99 7.42 6.62
N SER A 83 -1.77 7.87 6.34
CA SER A 83 -0.63 7.74 7.24
C SER A 83 -0.83 8.49 8.56
N PHE A 84 -1.30 9.74 8.53
CA PHE A 84 -1.56 10.48 9.77
C PHE A 84 -2.79 9.98 10.51
N SER A 85 -3.81 9.49 9.81
CA SER A 85 -4.97 8.84 10.43
C SER A 85 -4.56 7.56 11.16
N ALA A 86 -3.78 6.70 10.53
CA ALA A 86 -3.24 5.48 11.15
C ALA A 86 -2.26 5.77 12.30
N ALA A 87 -1.43 6.81 12.16
CA ALA A 87 -0.56 7.27 13.24
C ALA A 87 -1.37 7.71 14.47
N TYR A 88 -2.43 8.49 14.28
CA TYR A 88 -3.32 8.86 15.37
C TYR A 88 -4.02 7.65 15.99
N ARG A 89 -4.53 6.73 15.17
CA ARG A 89 -5.15 5.49 15.70
C ARG A 89 -4.19 4.70 16.58
N THR A 90 -2.91 4.66 16.19
CA THR A 90 -1.88 3.87 16.86
C THR A 90 -1.33 4.57 18.11
N PHE A 91 -0.93 5.84 17.99
CA PHE A 91 -0.20 6.54 19.03
C PHE A 91 -1.05 7.47 19.89
N LYS A 92 -2.25 7.82 19.43
CA LYS A 92 -3.19 8.75 20.12
C LYS A 92 -2.60 10.13 20.39
N ASP A 93 -1.68 10.58 19.54
CA ASP A 93 -1.10 11.92 19.61
C ASP A 93 -1.93 12.90 18.78
N GLU A 94 -2.40 13.98 19.44
CA GLU A 94 -3.21 15.04 18.82
C GLU A 94 -2.52 15.78 17.69
N ALA A 95 -1.18 15.75 17.62
CA ALA A 95 -0.45 16.35 16.51
C ALA A 95 -0.73 15.58 15.19
N TYR A 96 -0.84 14.25 15.25
CA TYR A 96 -1.21 13.43 14.10
C TYR A 96 -2.66 13.64 13.71
N LEU A 97 -3.59 13.78 14.67
CA LEU A 97 -4.99 14.06 14.38
C LEU A 97 -5.15 15.38 13.61
N LYS A 98 -4.46 16.44 14.06
CA LYS A 98 -4.50 17.74 13.37
C LYS A 98 -4.03 17.64 11.91
N LEU A 99 -3.02 16.81 11.62
CA LEU A 99 -2.55 16.60 10.26
C LEU A 99 -3.48 15.69 9.47
N ALA A 100 -4.08 14.68 10.08
CA ALA A 100 -5.10 13.87 9.44
C ALA A 100 -6.32 14.70 9.01
N ASP A 101 -6.86 15.53 9.90
CA ASP A 101 -7.99 16.44 9.61
C ASP A 101 -7.61 17.49 8.53
N LYS A 102 -6.37 18.02 8.59
CA LYS A 102 -5.86 18.93 7.56
C LYS A 102 -5.79 18.23 6.20
N SER A 103 -5.24 16.99 6.18
CA SER A 103 -5.11 16.19 4.97
C SER A 103 -6.47 15.87 4.36
N GLN A 104 -7.45 15.50 5.18
CA GLN A 104 -8.81 15.18 4.76
C GLN A 104 -9.46 16.37 4.05
N ARG A 105 -9.47 17.55 4.68
CA ARG A 105 -10.05 18.76 4.07
C ARG A 105 -9.33 19.13 2.78
N TYR A 106 -7.99 19.17 2.81
CA TYR A 106 -7.20 19.48 1.62
C TYR A 106 -7.47 18.50 0.48
N PHE A 107 -7.55 17.19 0.79
CA PHE A 107 -7.83 16.17 -0.21
C PHE A 107 -9.21 16.34 -0.84
N ILE A 108 -10.24 16.51 -0.05
CA ILE A 108 -11.62 16.68 -0.55
C ILE A 108 -11.77 17.97 -1.36
N ASP A 109 -11.18 19.06 -0.90
CA ASP A 109 -11.32 20.37 -1.56
C ASP A 109 -10.55 20.45 -2.88
N THR A 110 -9.42 19.72 -2.99
CA THR A 110 -8.46 19.87 -4.09
C THR A 110 -8.52 18.72 -5.11
N PHE A 111 -8.69 17.48 -4.66
CA PHE A 111 -8.53 16.32 -5.54
C PHE A 111 -9.83 15.65 -5.97
N ILE A 112 -10.96 15.94 -5.32
CA ILE A 112 -12.25 15.37 -5.74
C ILE A 112 -12.80 16.14 -6.93
N ASP A 113 -13.00 15.43 -8.04
CA ASP A 113 -13.67 15.97 -9.21
C ASP A 113 -15.18 16.01 -8.98
N LYS A 114 -15.72 17.23 -8.80
CA LYS A 114 -17.14 17.46 -8.49
C LYS A 114 -18.03 17.44 -9.75
N GLU A 115 -17.45 17.51 -10.94
CA GLU A 115 -18.18 17.51 -12.22
C GLU A 115 -18.32 16.09 -12.78
N HIS A 116 -17.20 15.37 -12.92
CA HIS A 116 -17.18 14.04 -13.53
C HIS A 116 -17.13 12.90 -12.50
N GLY A 117 -16.87 13.23 -11.25
CA GLY A 117 -16.62 12.28 -10.16
C GLY A 117 -15.21 11.70 -10.21
N GLY A 118 -14.80 11.09 -9.10
CA GLY A 118 -13.47 10.50 -8.97
C GLY A 118 -12.42 11.48 -8.48
N VAL A 119 -11.15 11.14 -8.75
CA VAL A 119 -9.97 11.84 -8.21
C VAL A 119 -9.10 12.36 -9.34
N TYR A 120 -8.66 13.62 -9.25
CA TYR A 120 -7.65 14.19 -10.14
C TYR A 120 -6.28 13.54 -9.89
N TRP A 121 -5.56 13.27 -10.97
CA TRP A 121 -4.23 12.67 -10.90
C TRP A 121 -3.18 13.63 -10.36
N LEU A 122 -3.13 14.85 -10.94
CA LEU A 122 -2.18 15.90 -10.56
C LEU A 122 -2.85 17.28 -10.54
N VAL A 123 -2.46 18.08 -9.57
CA VAL A 123 -2.76 19.51 -9.50
C VAL A 123 -1.47 20.33 -9.36
N ASN A 124 -1.51 21.60 -9.75
CA ASN A 124 -0.46 22.57 -9.45
C ASN A 124 -0.47 22.98 -7.96
N PRO A 125 0.60 23.62 -7.46
CA PRO A 125 0.63 24.10 -6.07
C PRO A 125 -0.49 25.05 -5.68
N ASP A 126 -1.04 25.80 -6.64
CA ASP A 126 -2.20 26.72 -6.48
C ASP A 126 -3.56 26.01 -6.51
N GLY A 127 -3.57 24.70 -6.76
CA GLY A 127 -4.79 23.88 -6.82
C GLY A 127 -5.42 23.76 -8.21
N GLU A 128 -4.87 24.41 -9.24
CA GLU A 128 -5.34 24.19 -10.61
C GLU A 128 -5.06 22.76 -11.09
N VAL A 129 -6.04 22.17 -11.78
CA VAL A 129 -5.91 20.80 -12.30
C VAL A 129 -4.90 20.74 -13.44
N LEU A 130 -3.83 19.99 -13.23
CA LEU A 130 -2.79 19.75 -14.24
C LEU A 130 -3.05 18.50 -15.06
N ASN A 131 -3.57 17.45 -14.43
CA ASN A 131 -3.96 16.20 -15.09
C ASN A 131 -5.23 15.66 -14.44
N ALA A 132 -6.32 15.69 -15.20
CA ALA A 132 -7.64 15.25 -14.76
C ALA A 132 -7.94 13.76 -15.03
N SER A 133 -7.01 13.02 -15.65
CA SER A 133 -7.16 11.59 -15.91
C SER A 133 -7.52 10.82 -14.64
N LYS A 134 -8.37 9.82 -14.80
CA LYS A 134 -8.79 8.96 -13.70
C LYS A 134 -7.98 7.66 -13.74
N TYR A 135 -7.49 7.25 -12.59
CA TYR A 135 -6.78 5.99 -12.42
C TYR A 135 -7.45 5.20 -11.31
N THR A 136 -7.73 3.93 -11.57
CA THR A 136 -8.24 3.01 -10.55
C THR A 136 -7.36 3.04 -9.30
N TYR A 137 -6.06 3.08 -9.48
CA TYR A 137 -5.07 3.21 -8.43
C TYR A 137 -5.29 4.46 -7.54
N ALA A 138 -5.53 5.64 -8.12
CA ALA A 138 -5.78 6.87 -7.35
C ALA A 138 -7.14 6.82 -6.62
N MET A 139 -8.16 6.24 -7.26
CA MET A 139 -9.47 6.03 -6.64
C MET A 139 -9.38 5.15 -5.39
N THR A 140 -8.61 4.07 -5.48
CA THR A 140 -8.47 3.12 -4.35
C THR A 140 -7.74 3.74 -3.18
N TYR A 141 -6.65 4.49 -3.40
CA TYR A 141 -5.96 5.20 -2.32
C TYR A 141 -6.82 6.28 -1.67
N ALA A 142 -7.68 6.95 -2.45
CA ALA A 142 -8.64 7.91 -1.90
C ALA A 142 -9.67 7.23 -0.97
N ILE A 143 -10.26 6.12 -1.43
CA ILE A 143 -11.18 5.30 -0.60
C ILE A 143 -10.47 4.83 0.67
N TYR A 144 -9.24 4.34 0.54
CA TYR A 144 -8.42 3.82 1.62
C TYR A 144 -8.08 4.88 2.66
N GLY A 145 -7.60 6.06 2.22
CA GLY A 145 -7.27 7.17 3.10
C GLY A 145 -8.47 7.74 3.85
N LEU A 146 -9.60 7.90 3.16
CA LEU A 146 -10.85 8.40 3.75
C LEU A 146 -11.47 7.38 4.73
N ALA A 147 -11.43 6.08 4.42
CA ALA A 147 -11.90 5.03 5.32
C ALA A 147 -11.05 4.97 6.60
N GLU A 148 -9.72 5.10 6.49
CA GLU A 148 -8.83 5.16 7.66
C GLU A 148 -9.11 6.40 8.52
N HIS A 149 -9.33 7.55 7.90
CA HIS A 149 -9.69 8.78 8.61
C HIS A 149 -11.01 8.61 9.38
N TYR A 150 -12.02 7.96 8.77
CA TYR A 150 -13.25 7.63 9.48
C TYR A 150 -12.99 6.72 10.69
N LEU A 151 -12.18 5.66 10.54
CA LEU A 151 -11.83 4.78 11.65
C LEU A 151 -11.07 5.50 12.77
N ALA A 152 -10.29 6.52 12.41
CA ALA A 152 -9.51 7.31 13.36
C ALA A 152 -10.37 8.31 14.16
N THR A 153 -11.36 8.92 13.50
CA THR A 153 -12.05 10.12 14.00
C THR A 153 -13.56 9.97 14.18
N GLY A 154 -14.19 9.02 13.47
CA GLY A 154 -15.65 8.93 13.35
C GLY A 154 -16.25 9.98 12.41
N ASN A 155 -15.46 10.69 11.59
CA ASN A 155 -15.93 11.75 10.70
C ASN A 155 -16.80 11.16 9.56
N SER A 156 -18.12 11.43 9.60
CA SER A 156 -19.06 10.88 8.63
C SER A 156 -18.85 11.38 7.20
N GLU A 157 -18.33 12.61 6.99
CA GLU A 157 -18.01 13.14 5.67
C GLU A 157 -16.97 12.29 4.97
N SER A 158 -15.95 11.80 5.71
CA SER A 158 -14.95 10.90 5.16
C SER A 158 -15.54 9.56 4.74
N LEU A 159 -16.43 8.98 5.53
CA LEU A 159 -17.13 7.75 5.14
C LEU A 159 -18.03 7.96 3.94
N ASP A 160 -18.84 9.02 3.93
CA ASP A 160 -19.75 9.34 2.84
C ASP A 160 -18.99 9.53 1.52
N MET A 161 -17.84 10.23 1.58
CA MET A 161 -16.97 10.43 0.43
C MET A 161 -16.34 9.10 -0.04
N ALA A 162 -15.83 8.26 0.87
CA ALA A 162 -15.27 6.95 0.53
C ALA A 162 -16.31 6.04 -0.15
N VAL A 163 -17.53 6.02 0.36
CA VAL A 163 -18.67 5.28 -0.21
C VAL A 163 -19.05 5.85 -1.58
N GLY A 164 -19.08 7.17 -1.73
CA GLY A 164 -19.33 7.83 -3.02
C GLY A 164 -18.29 7.45 -4.09
N LEU A 165 -17.01 7.45 -3.72
CA LEU A 165 -15.92 7.01 -4.62
C LEU A 165 -16.00 5.52 -4.96
N TYR A 166 -16.37 4.67 -3.99
CA TYR A 166 -16.65 3.26 -4.24
C TYR A 166 -17.75 3.10 -5.30
N HIS A 167 -18.89 3.76 -5.16
CA HIS A 167 -19.96 3.69 -6.16
C HIS A 167 -19.52 4.21 -7.53
N THR A 168 -18.75 5.29 -7.58
CA THR A 168 -18.18 5.80 -8.83
C THR A 168 -17.26 4.77 -9.51
N LEU A 169 -16.39 4.10 -8.74
CA LEU A 169 -15.51 3.08 -9.27
C LEU A 169 -16.27 1.84 -9.75
N GLU A 170 -17.30 1.40 -9.02
CA GLU A 170 -18.16 0.28 -9.43
C GLU A 170 -18.99 0.58 -10.69
N GLU A 171 -19.44 1.81 -10.86
CA GLU A 171 -20.25 2.23 -12.01
C GLU A 171 -19.39 2.48 -13.25
N LYS A 172 -18.26 3.17 -13.10
CA LYS A 172 -17.47 3.70 -14.23
C LYS A 172 -16.14 2.99 -14.48
N GLY A 173 -15.55 2.40 -13.44
CA GLY A 173 -14.22 1.79 -13.51
C GLY A 173 -14.21 0.31 -13.89
N ARG A 174 -15.37 -0.37 -13.85
CA ARG A 174 -15.44 -1.80 -14.16
C ARG A 174 -15.42 -2.06 -15.64
N GLU A 175 -14.68 -3.10 -16.02
CA GLU A 175 -14.73 -3.63 -17.37
C GLU A 175 -16.00 -4.50 -17.56
N PRO A 176 -16.88 -4.20 -18.55
CA PRO A 176 -18.24 -4.75 -18.58
C PRO A 176 -18.34 -6.20 -19.05
N GLN A 177 -17.35 -6.71 -19.78
CA GLN A 177 -17.44 -8.03 -20.43
C GLN A 177 -16.79 -9.15 -19.60
N TYR A 178 -15.60 -8.90 -19.06
CA TYR A 178 -14.79 -9.90 -18.35
C TYR A 178 -14.61 -9.59 -16.87
N ASP A 179 -15.25 -8.49 -16.41
CA ASP A 179 -15.16 -7.96 -15.06
C ASP A 179 -13.73 -7.53 -14.63
N GLY A 180 -13.58 -7.05 -13.41
CA GLY A 180 -12.39 -6.38 -12.94
C GLY A 180 -12.41 -4.88 -13.25
N TYR A 181 -11.29 -4.20 -13.07
CA TYR A 181 -11.21 -2.74 -13.16
C TYR A 181 -10.20 -2.33 -14.23
N VAL A 182 -10.61 -1.39 -15.09
CA VAL A 182 -9.71 -0.81 -16.08
C VAL A 182 -8.71 0.10 -15.37
N GLU A 183 -7.46 0.12 -15.83
CA GLU A 183 -6.37 0.84 -15.20
C GLU A 183 -6.56 2.35 -15.19
N SER A 184 -6.90 2.93 -16.36
CA SER A 184 -6.92 4.38 -16.53
C SER A 184 -7.98 4.86 -17.51
N PHE A 185 -8.41 6.12 -17.31
CA PHE A 185 -9.47 6.76 -18.08
C PHE A 185 -9.13 8.23 -18.31
N THR A 186 -9.75 8.81 -19.34
CA THR A 186 -9.86 10.27 -19.50
C THR A 186 -10.64 10.88 -18.34
N GLU A 187 -10.67 12.20 -18.26
CA GLU A 187 -11.47 12.93 -17.25
C GLU A 187 -12.95 12.49 -17.26
N ASP A 188 -13.55 12.30 -18.44
CA ASP A 188 -14.93 11.88 -18.68
C ASP A 188 -15.13 10.35 -18.70
N TRP A 189 -14.20 9.60 -18.11
CA TRP A 189 -14.25 8.14 -17.92
C TRP A 189 -14.23 7.29 -19.20
N LYS A 190 -13.62 7.76 -20.25
CA LYS A 190 -13.32 6.90 -21.41
C LYS A 190 -11.99 6.17 -21.16
N GLN A 191 -11.99 4.87 -21.37
CA GLN A 191 -10.79 4.03 -21.21
C GLN A 191 -9.61 4.56 -22.03
N LEU A 192 -8.43 4.57 -21.41
CA LEU A 192 -7.16 4.86 -22.06
C LEU A 192 -6.40 3.56 -22.33
N ASP A 193 -5.86 3.41 -23.54
CA ASP A 193 -5.16 2.20 -24.00
C ASP A 193 -3.62 2.40 -24.04
N ASN A 194 -3.09 3.25 -23.15
CA ASN A 194 -1.68 3.66 -23.18
C ASN A 194 -0.92 3.37 -21.88
N TYR A 195 -1.41 2.46 -21.06
CA TYR A 195 -0.74 2.07 -19.83
C TYR A 195 0.47 1.14 -20.09
N ASP A 196 1.35 0.98 -19.13
CA ASP A 196 2.55 0.15 -19.21
C ASP A 196 2.26 -1.22 -19.83
N ASN A 197 3.09 -1.64 -20.78
CA ASN A 197 2.95 -2.87 -21.55
C ASN A 197 1.61 -2.99 -22.35
N ASN A 198 0.94 -1.86 -22.62
CA ASN A 198 -0.40 -1.80 -23.22
C ASN A 198 -1.44 -2.60 -22.44
N ALA A 199 -1.28 -2.69 -21.13
CA ALA A 199 -2.21 -3.39 -20.26
C ALA A 199 -3.49 -2.59 -20.07
N SER A 200 -4.62 -3.26 -20.15
CA SER A 200 -5.93 -2.69 -19.78
C SER A 200 -6.21 -2.88 -18.29
N LYS A 201 -5.66 -3.93 -17.70
CA LYS A 201 -5.79 -4.30 -16.28
C LYS A 201 -4.42 -4.66 -15.72
N THR A 202 -4.17 -4.27 -14.47
CA THR A 202 -2.95 -4.65 -13.77
C THR A 202 -3.27 -5.36 -12.46
N MET A 203 -2.36 -6.24 -12.06
CA MET A 203 -2.39 -6.83 -10.73
C MET A 203 -2.36 -5.74 -9.65
N ASN A 204 -1.51 -4.73 -9.82
CA ASN A 204 -1.29 -3.65 -8.86
C ASN A 204 -2.58 -2.83 -8.60
N ALA A 205 -3.31 -2.41 -9.65
CA ALA A 205 -4.58 -1.70 -9.45
C ALA A 205 -5.61 -2.58 -8.68
N HIS A 206 -5.70 -3.87 -9.03
CA HIS A 206 -6.62 -4.79 -8.36
C HIS A 206 -6.21 -5.11 -6.92
N LEU A 207 -4.90 -5.11 -6.64
CA LEU A 207 -4.37 -5.27 -5.29
C LEU A 207 -4.85 -4.13 -4.38
N HIS A 208 -4.78 -2.91 -4.87
CA HIS A 208 -5.25 -1.75 -4.10
C HIS A 208 -6.77 -1.61 -4.08
N VAL A 209 -7.52 -2.19 -5.06
CA VAL A 209 -8.97 -2.38 -4.91
C VAL A 209 -9.26 -3.33 -3.76
N LEU A 210 -8.58 -4.47 -3.70
CA LEU A 210 -8.71 -5.44 -2.60
C LEU A 210 -8.43 -4.77 -1.24
N GLU A 211 -7.33 -4.04 -1.14
CA GLU A 211 -6.91 -3.33 0.08
C GLU A 211 -7.95 -2.28 0.51
N ALA A 212 -8.32 -1.38 -0.40
CA ALA A 212 -9.27 -0.30 -0.12
C ALA A 212 -10.66 -0.84 0.28
N TYR A 213 -11.14 -1.87 -0.42
CA TYR A 213 -12.44 -2.47 -0.13
C TYR A 213 -12.41 -3.27 1.18
N THR A 214 -11.28 -3.85 1.53
CA THR A 214 -11.07 -4.52 2.83
C THR A 214 -11.23 -3.51 3.98
N LEU A 215 -10.60 -2.35 3.88
CA LEU A 215 -10.70 -1.31 4.90
C LEU A 215 -12.08 -0.66 4.92
N LEU A 216 -12.64 -0.31 3.76
CA LEU A 216 -13.97 0.26 3.65
C LEU A 216 -15.03 -0.68 4.23
N TYR A 217 -14.92 -2.00 4.00
CA TYR A 217 -15.84 -2.98 4.57
C TYR A 217 -15.74 -3.11 6.09
N GLN A 218 -14.64 -2.70 6.71
CA GLN A 218 -14.58 -2.58 8.18
C GLN A 218 -15.44 -1.41 8.68
N CYS A 219 -15.54 -0.33 7.90
CA CYS A 219 -16.30 0.87 8.23
C CYS A 219 -17.78 0.75 7.88
N TRP A 220 -18.09 0.11 6.76
CA TRP A 220 -19.40 0.08 6.12
C TRP A 220 -19.74 -1.33 5.63
N LYS A 221 -20.63 -2.00 6.39
CA LYS A 221 -21.03 -3.39 6.14
C LYS A 221 -22.14 -3.49 5.09
N ASP A 222 -21.80 -3.21 3.84
CA ASP A 222 -22.72 -3.29 2.70
C ASP A 222 -22.59 -4.64 1.96
N ASP A 223 -23.71 -5.19 1.50
CA ASP A 223 -23.74 -6.48 0.80
C ASP A 223 -23.12 -6.41 -0.61
N GLY A 224 -23.23 -5.27 -1.29
CA GLY A 224 -22.60 -5.03 -2.59
C GLY A 224 -21.08 -5.00 -2.46
N LEU A 225 -20.58 -4.21 -1.52
CA LEU A 225 -19.16 -4.14 -1.19
C LEU A 225 -18.62 -5.51 -0.75
N ARG A 226 -19.37 -6.26 0.07
CA ARG A 226 -19.01 -7.62 0.47
C ARG A 226 -18.82 -8.54 -0.73
N LYS A 227 -19.73 -8.50 -1.69
CA LYS A 227 -19.65 -9.32 -2.91
C LYS A 227 -18.45 -8.92 -3.77
N ARG A 228 -18.19 -7.61 -3.91
CA ARG A 228 -17.07 -7.11 -4.70
C ARG A 228 -15.72 -7.45 -4.06
N LEU A 229 -15.60 -7.29 -2.74
CA LEU A 229 -14.40 -7.68 -2.01
C LEU A 229 -14.11 -9.17 -2.15
N LYS A 230 -15.15 -10.02 -2.01
CA LYS A 230 -14.99 -11.47 -2.22
C LYS A 230 -14.58 -11.79 -3.65
N PHE A 231 -15.20 -11.16 -4.65
CA PHE A 231 -14.83 -11.29 -6.06
C PHE A 231 -13.34 -10.92 -6.29
N CYS A 232 -12.86 -9.80 -5.74
CA CYS A 232 -11.46 -9.40 -5.87
C CYS A 232 -10.51 -10.45 -5.28
N ALA A 233 -10.82 -10.98 -4.09
CA ALA A 233 -10.01 -12.02 -3.47
C ALA A 233 -9.99 -13.33 -4.31
N GLU A 234 -11.14 -13.76 -4.82
CA GLU A 234 -11.24 -14.94 -5.69
C GLU A 234 -10.53 -14.72 -7.04
N LEU A 235 -10.59 -13.51 -7.61
CA LEU A 235 -9.89 -13.14 -8.83
C LEU A 235 -8.37 -13.32 -8.69
N PHE A 236 -7.79 -12.88 -7.57
CA PHE A 236 -6.38 -13.10 -7.29
C PHE A 236 -6.03 -14.58 -7.25
N MET A 237 -6.82 -15.38 -6.55
CA MET A 237 -6.54 -16.80 -6.34
C MET A 237 -6.78 -17.67 -7.58
N ASP A 238 -7.72 -17.28 -8.45
CA ASP A 238 -8.20 -18.12 -9.54
C ASP A 238 -7.66 -17.69 -10.92
N ARG A 239 -7.22 -16.43 -11.08
CA ARG A 239 -6.78 -15.89 -12.37
C ARG A 239 -5.43 -15.19 -12.35
N ILE A 240 -5.14 -14.43 -11.32
CA ILE A 240 -3.92 -13.62 -11.27
C ILE A 240 -2.73 -14.47 -10.80
N TYR A 241 -2.97 -15.38 -9.84
CA TYR A 241 -1.95 -16.28 -9.33
C TYR A 241 -1.63 -17.39 -10.32
N ASP A 242 -0.34 -17.55 -10.62
CA ASP A 242 0.20 -18.67 -11.41
C ASP A 242 0.84 -19.69 -10.47
N SER A 243 0.13 -20.77 -10.17
CA SER A 243 0.59 -21.82 -9.27
C SER A 243 1.80 -22.62 -9.79
N SER A 244 2.07 -22.57 -11.10
CA SER A 244 3.24 -23.24 -11.67
C SER A 244 4.54 -22.48 -11.39
N ARG A 245 4.47 -21.14 -11.33
CA ARG A 245 5.59 -20.25 -10.99
C ARG A 245 5.56 -19.86 -9.50
N ARG A 246 4.43 -19.96 -8.82
CA ARG A 246 4.16 -19.49 -7.45
C ARG A 246 4.28 -17.97 -7.30
N HIS A 247 3.93 -17.23 -8.36
CA HIS A 247 3.95 -15.77 -8.46
C HIS A 247 2.66 -15.24 -9.06
N PHE A 248 2.41 -13.96 -8.92
CA PHE A 248 1.27 -13.31 -9.56
C PHE A 248 1.66 -12.74 -10.93
N ASN A 249 0.81 -12.92 -11.94
CA ASN A 249 0.91 -12.21 -13.20
C ASN A 249 0.57 -10.73 -13.00
N LEU A 250 1.28 -9.82 -13.67
CA LEU A 250 1.22 -8.38 -13.38
C LEU A 250 0.37 -7.58 -14.35
N PHE A 251 0.38 -7.90 -15.65
CA PHE A 251 -0.22 -7.11 -16.72
C PHE A 251 -1.14 -7.96 -17.58
N PHE A 252 -2.36 -7.45 -17.85
CA PHE A 252 -3.39 -8.21 -18.54
C PHE A 252 -4.08 -7.35 -19.61
N ASP A 253 -4.57 -8.04 -20.66
CA ASP A 253 -5.59 -7.47 -21.53
C ASP A 253 -6.97 -7.48 -20.84
N ASN A 254 -8.01 -6.97 -21.54
CA ASN A 254 -9.38 -6.98 -21.01
C ASN A 254 -9.88 -8.39 -20.65
N ALA A 255 -9.46 -9.41 -21.40
CA ALA A 255 -9.91 -10.81 -21.22
C ALA A 255 -9.08 -11.58 -20.16
N TRP A 256 -8.20 -10.92 -19.43
CA TRP A 256 -7.31 -11.49 -18.42
C TRP A 256 -6.22 -12.41 -19.00
N ASN A 257 -5.82 -12.23 -20.25
CA ASN A 257 -4.61 -12.87 -20.77
C ASN A 257 -3.39 -12.12 -20.24
N SER A 258 -2.44 -12.86 -19.67
CA SER A 258 -1.17 -12.28 -19.21
C SER A 258 -0.33 -11.81 -20.40
N LEU A 259 0.16 -10.57 -20.33
CA LEU A 259 0.91 -9.91 -21.41
C LEU A 259 2.42 -10.02 -21.25
N VAL A 260 2.91 -10.20 -20.02
CA VAL A 260 4.34 -10.18 -19.70
C VAL A 260 4.65 -11.21 -18.63
N GLU A 261 5.69 -12.02 -18.85
CA GLU A 261 6.25 -12.87 -17.81
C GLU A 261 7.28 -12.07 -16.99
N MET A 262 6.86 -11.69 -15.81
CA MET A 262 7.66 -10.92 -14.86
C MET A 262 7.16 -11.22 -13.44
N ASP A 263 8.08 -11.42 -12.51
CA ASP A 263 7.80 -11.64 -11.09
C ASP A 263 8.23 -10.39 -10.31
N SER A 264 7.34 -9.81 -9.52
CA SER A 264 7.63 -8.69 -8.64
C SER A 264 7.53 -9.17 -7.20
N TYR A 265 8.67 -9.45 -6.58
CA TYR A 265 8.70 -10.08 -5.27
C TYR A 265 7.98 -9.28 -4.19
N GLY A 266 8.09 -7.93 -4.23
CA GLY A 266 7.37 -7.05 -3.31
C GLY A 266 5.84 -7.17 -3.47
N HIS A 267 5.32 -7.10 -4.69
CA HIS A 267 3.88 -7.22 -4.95
C HIS A 267 3.36 -8.64 -4.64
N ASP A 268 4.16 -9.66 -4.90
CA ASP A 268 3.80 -11.05 -4.61
C ASP A 268 3.53 -11.24 -3.10
N VAL A 269 4.48 -10.83 -2.27
CA VAL A 269 4.32 -10.97 -0.81
C VAL A 269 3.21 -10.06 -0.28
N GLU A 270 3.04 -8.85 -0.85
CA GLU A 270 1.98 -7.91 -0.52
C GLU A 270 0.60 -8.52 -0.78
N ALA A 271 0.38 -9.09 -1.95
CA ALA A 271 -0.88 -9.76 -2.28
C ALA A 271 -1.17 -10.93 -1.33
N GLY A 272 -0.15 -11.69 -0.96
CA GLY A 272 -0.30 -12.83 -0.04
C GLY A 272 -0.94 -12.45 1.28
N TRP A 273 -0.42 -11.42 1.97
CA TRP A 273 -0.98 -11.01 3.26
C TRP A 273 -2.29 -10.23 3.12
N LEU A 274 -2.46 -9.39 2.07
CA LEU A 274 -3.72 -8.67 1.82
C LEU A 274 -4.89 -9.62 1.58
N LEU A 275 -4.68 -10.74 0.92
CA LEU A 275 -5.70 -11.79 0.75
C LEU A 275 -6.12 -12.40 2.09
N CYS A 276 -5.18 -12.63 3.00
CA CYS A 276 -5.51 -13.10 4.35
C CYS A 276 -6.34 -12.07 5.12
N GLU A 277 -6.00 -10.80 5.01
CA GLU A 277 -6.74 -9.71 5.66
C GLU A 277 -8.17 -9.57 5.09
N ALA A 278 -8.33 -9.64 3.77
CA ALA A 278 -9.64 -9.60 3.12
C ALA A 278 -10.52 -10.78 3.57
N ALA A 279 -9.97 -11.98 3.60
CA ALA A 279 -10.70 -13.18 4.04
C ALA A 279 -11.09 -13.09 5.52
N ARG A 280 -10.22 -12.53 6.37
CA ARG A 280 -10.49 -12.28 7.79
C ARG A 280 -11.65 -11.30 7.99
N VAL A 281 -11.66 -10.19 7.25
CA VAL A 281 -12.70 -9.15 7.34
C VAL A 281 -14.04 -9.62 6.79
N LEU A 282 -14.01 -10.51 5.78
CA LEU A 282 -15.20 -11.17 5.22
C LEU A 282 -15.77 -12.26 6.14
N GLU A 283 -15.00 -12.73 7.14
CA GLU A 283 -15.35 -13.86 8.01
C GLU A 283 -15.67 -15.14 7.22
N ASP A 284 -15.00 -15.34 6.07
CA ASP A 284 -15.19 -16.49 5.18
C ASP A 284 -14.09 -17.52 5.44
N ARG A 285 -14.46 -18.61 6.14
CA ARG A 285 -13.49 -19.65 6.53
C ARG A 285 -12.84 -20.34 5.32
N GLN A 286 -13.61 -20.63 4.27
CA GLN A 286 -13.07 -21.31 3.09
C GLN A 286 -12.10 -20.39 2.34
N LEU A 287 -12.43 -19.11 2.22
CA LEU A 287 -11.57 -18.12 1.62
C LEU A 287 -10.30 -17.95 2.46
N MET A 288 -10.41 -17.93 3.79
CA MET A 288 -9.28 -17.85 4.72
C MET A 288 -8.31 -19.04 4.56
N ASP A 289 -8.85 -20.25 4.47
CA ASP A 289 -8.01 -21.45 4.29
C ASP A 289 -7.26 -21.41 2.95
N ARG A 290 -7.87 -20.87 1.89
CA ARG A 290 -7.23 -20.65 0.58
C ARG A 290 -6.17 -19.57 0.66
N ALA A 291 -6.50 -18.40 1.23
CA ALA A 291 -5.61 -17.26 1.40
C ALA A 291 -4.36 -17.65 2.20
N ASN A 292 -4.53 -18.36 3.31
CA ASN A 292 -3.42 -18.79 4.16
C ASN A 292 -2.44 -19.71 3.40
N ARG A 293 -2.96 -20.68 2.64
CA ARG A 293 -2.09 -21.56 1.83
C ARG A 293 -1.35 -20.80 0.77
N LEU A 294 -2.03 -19.89 0.05
CA LEU A 294 -1.42 -19.08 -0.99
C LEU A 294 -0.38 -18.12 -0.41
N ALA A 295 -0.67 -17.45 0.70
CA ALA A 295 0.27 -16.55 1.37
C ALA A 295 1.56 -17.27 1.79
N LEU A 296 1.47 -18.48 2.34
CA LEU A 296 2.65 -19.29 2.66
C LEU A 296 3.41 -19.67 1.39
N ASP A 297 2.71 -20.12 0.35
CA ASP A 297 3.30 -20.58 -0.89
C ASP A 297 4.09 -19.47 -1.60
N VAL A 298 3.50 -18.28 -1.73
CA VAL A 298 4.14 -17.10 -2.33
C VAL A 298 5.30 -16.59 -1.48
N THR A 299 5.11 -16.50 -0.16
CA THR A 299 6.18 -16.04 0.74
C THR A 299 7.40 -16.96 0.66
N ASP A 300 7.20 -18.27 0.65
CA ASP A 300 8.29 -19.24 0.49
C ASP A 300 9.00 -19.07 -0.85
N ALA A 301 8.26 -18.92 -1.96
CA ALA A 301 8.85 -18.68 -3.28
C ALA A 301 9.70 -17.42 -3.29
N CYS A 302 9.16 -16.30 -2.79
CA CYS A 302 9.87 -15.03 -2.75
C CYS A 302 11.11 -15.08 -1.85
N LEU A 303 11.05 -15.75 -0.70
CA LEU A 303 12.22 -15.90 0.17
C LEU A 303 13.32 -16.75 -0.47
N VAL A 304 12.96 -17.78 -1.23
CA VAL A 304 13.93 -18.65 -1.93
C VAL A 304 14.53 -17.96 -3.15
N GLU A 305 13.74 -17.25 -3.94
CA GLU A 305 14.16 -16.70 -5.23
C GLU A 305 14.61 -15.23 -5.14
N GLY A 306 13.98 -14.45 -4.27
CA GLY A 306 14.09 -13.00 -4.20
C GLY A 306 14.91 -12.47 -3.03
N LEU A 307 15.12 -13.23 -1.95
CA LEU A 307 15.95 -12.77 -0.83
C LEU A 307 17.44 -12.86 -1.18
N SER A 308 18.12 -11.72 -1.16
CA SER A 308 19.54 -11.64 -1.49
C SER A 308 20.42 -12.17 -0.36
N ASP A 309 21.68 -12.53 -0.68
CA ASP A 309 22.70 -12.93 0.32
C ASP A 309 23.01 -11.81 1.34
N LYS A 310 22.65 -10.54 1.01
CA LYS A 310 22.80 -9.38 1.89
C LYS A 310 21.58 -9.14 2.78
N GLY A 311 20.56 -9.97 2.69
CA GLY A 311 19.38 -9.94 3.56
C GLY A 311 18.29 -8.98 3.13
N TYR A 312 18.24 -8.53 1.88
CA TYR A 312 17.14 -7.72 1.36
C TYR A 312 16.35 -8.44 0.27
N MET A 313 15.08 -8.13 0.14
CA MET A 313 14.25 -8.58 -0.98
C MET A 313 14.62 -7.81 -2.24
N MET A 314 15.03 -8.53 -3.28
CA MET A 314 15.29 -7.97 -4.60
C MET A 314 13.99 -7.50 -5.26
N TYR A 315 14.10 -6.59 -6.24
CA TYR A 315 12.95 -5.88 -6.78
C TYR A 315 12.05 -6.76 -7.66
N GLU A 316 12.61 -7.30 -8.74
CA GLU A 316 11.86 -8.06 -9.74
C GLU A 316 12.72 -9.05 -10.52
N LYS A 317 12.07 -9.99 -11.20
CA LYS A 317 12.69 -10.91 -12.14
C LYS A 317 11.95 -10.86 -13.48
N LYS A 318 12.66 -10.58 -14.56
CA LYS A 318 12.12 -10.51 -15.92
C LYS A 318 13.03 -11.23 -16.90
N GLY A 319 12.48 -12.15 -17.70
CA GLY A 319 13.24 -12.90 -18.70
C GLY A 319 14.43 -13.66 -18.08
N GLY A 320 14.26 -14.24 -16.88
CA GLY A 320 15.28 -14.97 -16.15
C GLY A 320 16.37 -14.12 -15.51
N ARG A 321 16.29 -12.78 -15.57
CA ARG A 321 17.23 -11.85 -14.94
C ARG A 321 16.57 -11.15 -13.77
N THR A 322 17.22 -11.19 -12.61
CA THR A 322 16.76 -10.49 -11.41
C THR A 322 17.35 -9.09 -11.37
N THR A 323 16.51 -8.09 -11.12
CA THR A 323 16.90 -6.71 -10.82
C THR A 323 17.21 -6.64 -9.34
N GLY A 324 18.49 -6.62 -9.00
CA GLY A 324 19.02 -6.84 -7.67
C GLY A 324 19.08 -5.59 -6.78
N HIS A 325 18.21 -4.57 -6.96
CA HIS A 325 18.15 -3.48 -6.00
C HIS A 325 17.07 -3.71 -4.95
N ALA A 326 17.23 -3.11 -3.78
CA ALA A 326 16.23 -3.07 -2.73
C ALA A 326 15.40 -1.79 -2.85
N SER A 327 14.08 -1.90 -3.03
CA SER A 327 13.17 -0.78 -2.87
C SER A 327 12.64 -0.72 -1.42
N TRP A 328 12.39 0.47 -0.90
CA TRP A 328 11.91 0.67 0.47
C TRP A 328 10.61 -0.10 0.76
N TRP A 329 9.63 -0.03 -0.13
CA TRP A 329 8.33 -0.66 0.04
C TRP A 329 8.43 -2.20 0.00
N GLY A 330 9.21 -2.75 -0.92
CA GLY A 330 9.38 -4.20 -1.02
C GLY A 330 10.00 -4.83 0.23
N GLN A 331 10.86 -4.10 0.97
CA GLN A 331 11.37 -4.58 2.25
C GLN A 331 10.28 -4.62 3.31
N ILE A 332 9.46 -3.57 3.35
CA ILE A 332 8.34 -3.51 4.27
C ILE A 332 7.37 -4.65 4.01
N GLU A 333 6.93 -4.83 2.77
CA GLU A 333 5.97 -5.86 2.40
C GLU A 333 6.50 -7.27 2.71
N THR A 334 7.80 -7.50 2.50
CA THR A 334 8.43 -8.77 2.86
C THR A 334 8.38 -9.03 4.36
N MET A 335 8.70 -8.02 5.17
CA MET A 335 8.59 -8.19 6.62
C MET A 335 7.14 -8.48 7.04
N ILE A 336 6.07 -7.84 6.46
CA ILE A 336 4.65 -8.11 6.73
C ILE A 336 4.32 -9.55 6.40
N ALA A 337 4.65 -9.94 5.20
CA ALA A 337 4.35 -11.29 4.74
C ALA A 337 5.02 -12.34 5.63
N CYS A 338 6.25 -12.11 6.05
CA CYS A 338 6.94 -12.99 6.99
C CYS A 338 6.24 -13.08 8.35
N VAL A 339 5.80 -11.94 8.92
CA VAL A 339 5.03 -11.96 10.17
C VAL A 339 3.69 -12.66 9.99
N ASN A 340 2.98 -12.40 8.89
CA ASN A 340 1.73 -13.09 8.55
C ASN A 340 1.95 -14.60 8.39
N ALA A 341 2.99 -15.03 7.69
CA ALA A 341 3.34 -16.43 7.51
C ALA A 341 3.68 -17.13 8.83
N TRP A 342 4.39 -16.44 9.73
CA TRP A 342 4.62 -16.92 11.09
C TRP A 342 3.31 -17.08 11.88
N GLN A 343 2.42 -16.12 11.81
CA GLN A 343 1.11 -16.18 12.48
C GLN A 343 0.25 -17.35 11.99
N ILE A 344 0.32 -17.66 10.69
CA ILE A 344 -0.40 -18.80 10.08
C ILE A 344 0.21 -20.13 10.52
N SER A 345 1.54 -20.25 10.46
CA SER A 345 2.24 -21.55 10.56
C SER A 345 2.85 -21.84 11.93
N GLY A 346 3.20 -20.80 12.68
CA GLY A 346 4.01 -20.92 13.90
C GLY A 346 5.50 -21.22 13.64
N ASN A 347 5.97 -21.12 12.39
CA ASN A 347 7.36 -21.42 12.02
C ASN A 347 8.25 -20.18 12.18
N ASP A 348 9.19 -20.24 13.13
CA ASP A 348 10.08 -19.13 13.47
C ASP A 348 11.06 -18.73 12.35
N VAL A 349 11.23 -19.54 11.31
CA VAL A 349 12.05 -19.19 10.12
C VAL A 349 11.54 -17.89 9.48
N TYR A 350 10.23 -17.67 9.46
CA TYR A 350 9.67 -16.44 8.91
C TYR A 350 10.01 -15.21 9.77
N LEU A 351 9.96 -15.30 11.09
CA LEU A 351 10.40 -14.20 11.96
C LEU A 351 11.89 -13.91 11.82
N GLN A 352 12.71 -14.95 11.64
CA GLN A 352 14.15 -14.78 11.36
C GLN A 352 14.38 -14.08 10.02
N SER A 353 13.59 -14.41 8.99
CA SER A 353 13.64 -13.72 7.70
C SER A 353 13.21 -12.25 7.81
N ALA A 354 12.16 -11.96 8.56
CA ALA A 354 11.74 -10.57 8.85
C ALA A 354 12.84 -9.80 9.57
N ASP A 355 13.50 -10.39 10.56
CA ASP A 355 14.61 -9.76 11.30
C ASP A 355 15.85 -9.55 10.42
N THR A 356 16.11 -10.46 9.49
CA THR A 356 17.18 -10.31 8.50
C THR A 356 16.93 -9.09 7.61
N VAL A 357 15.70 -8.96 7.07
CA VAL A 357 15.32 -7.80 6.25
C VAL A 357 15.34 -6.51 7.07
N TRP A 358 14.84 -6.54 8.29
CA TRP A 358 14.89 -5.38 9.20
C TRP A 358 16.34 -4.94 9.50
N THR A 359 17.25 -5.89 9.67
CA THR A 359 18.67 -5.59 9.89
C THR A 359 19.26 -4.87 8.69
N PHE A 360 19.00 -5.35 7.46
CA PHE A 360 19.39 -4.65 6.25
C PHE A 360 18.81 -3.23 6.17
N VAL A 361 17.53 -3.07 6.49
CA VAL A 361 16.86 -1.75 6.50
C VAL A 361 17.55 -0.79 7.46
N LYS A 362 17.88 -1.24 8.67
CA LYS A 362 18.60 -0.42 9.67
C LYS A 362 19.99 0.01 9.18
N ASP A 363 20.69 -0.88 8.48
CA ASP A 363 22.07 -0.66 8.08
C ASP A 363 22.18 0.17 6.80
N CYS A 364 21.23 0.01 5.85
CA CYS A 364 21.34 0.56 4.52
C CYS A 364 20.23 1.55 4.12
N MET A 365 19.02 1.45 4.68
CA MET A 365 17.88 2.25 4.18
C MET A 365 17.51 3.42 5.08
N ILE A 366 17.72 3.35 6.39
CA ILE A 366 17.41 4.45 7.30
C ILE A 366 18.42 5.60 7.11
N ASP A 367 17.93 6.78 6.76
CA ASP A 367 18.76 7.98 6.66
C ASP A 367 18.94 8.63 8.04
N ARG A 368 20.06 8.33 8.68
CA ARG A 368 20.36 8.82 10.04
C ARG A 368 20.76 10.29 10.08
N GLU A 369 20.99 10.91 8.93
CA GLU A 369 21.39 12.32 8.82
C GLU A 369 20.17 13.25 8.76
N TYR A 370 19.16 12.87 7.96
CA TYR A 370 18.00 13.73 7.68
C TYR A 370 16.67 13.09 8.11
N GLY A 371 16.68 11.88 8.65
CA GLY A 371 15.46 11.14 8.98
C GLY A 371 14.83 10.48 7.75
N GLU A 372 13.77 9.71 7.98
CA GLU A 372 13.08 8.92 6.95
C GLU A 372 14.02 7.88 6.33
N TRP A 373 13.61 7.16 5.28
CA TRP A 373 14.41 6.15 4.60
C TRP A 373 14.85 6.62 3.21
N TYR A 374 15.90 6.02 2.68
CA TYR A 374 16.21 6.08 1.24
C TYR A 374 15.18 5.28 0.44
N SER A 375 14.89 5.70 -0.81
CA SER A 375 13.93 4.97 -1.66
C SER A 375 14.47 3.63 -2.12
N ASP A 376 15.76 3.58 -2.43
CA ASP A 376 16.40 2.42 -3.03
C ASP A 376 17.84 2.23 -2.48
N CYS A 377 18.25 0.97 -2.45
CA CYS A 377 19.65 0.58 -2.24
C CYS A 377 20.11 -0.33 -3.37
N PHE A 378 21.26 -0.03 -3.93
CA PHE A 378 21.91 -0.83 -4.97
C PHE A 378 23.13 -1.51 -4.38
N ASP A 379 23.11 -2.83 -4.36
CA ASP A 379 24.20 -3.64 -3.79
C ASP A 379 24.57 -3.28 -2.33
N GLY A 380 23.61 -2.84 -1.55
CA GLY A 380 23.79 -2.41 -0.16
C GLY A 380 24.16 -0.93 0.02
N GLU A 381 24.32 -0.17 -1.08
CA GLU A 381 24.58 1.26 -1.03
C GLU A 381 23.31 2.07 -1.28
N PRO A 382 22.93 2.99 -0.38
CA PRO A 382 21.71 3.78 -0.52
C PRO A 382 21.82 4.79 -1.66
N LYS A 383 20.73 4.95 -2.42
CA LYS A 383 20.60 5.98 -3.44
C LYS A 383 20.25 7.31 -2.78
N LYS A 384 21.24 8.18 -2.63
CA LYS A 384 21.14 9.44 -1.84
C LYS A 384 20.58 10.63 -2.60
N ASP A 385 20.41 10.53 -3.90
CA ASP A 385 19.99 11.61 -4.81
C ASP A 385 18.46 11.61 -5.09
N THR A 386 17.72 10.70 -4.48
CA THR A 386 16.26 10.62 -4.65
C THR A 386 15.52 11.48 -3.63
N PRO A 387 14.41 12.14 -4.02
CA PRO A 387 13.53 12.83 -3.09
C PRO A 387 12.96 11.88 -2.02
N LYS A 388 12.74 12.41 -0.83
CA LYS A 388 12.06 11.72 0.27
C LYS A 388 10.54 11.78 0.17
N VAL A 389 10.02 12.89 -0.37
CA VAL A 389 8.62 13.04 -0.71
C VAL A 389 8.48 13.03 -2.23
N SER A 390 7.63 12.18 -2.75
CA SER A 390 7.29 12.07 -4.17
C SER A 390 5.92 11.41 -4.31
N MET A 391 5.37 11.34 -5.52
CA MET A 391 4.04 10.80 -5.76
C MET A 391 3.80 9.41 -5.17
N TRP A 392 4.83 8.58 -5.09
CA TRP A 392 4.73 7.18 -4.67
C TRP A 392 5.15 6.93 -3.21
N ARG A 393 5.59 7.97 -2.52
CA ARG A 393 6.10 7.83 -1.14
C ARG A 393 5.18 8.49 -0.13
N CYS A 394 4.81 7.73 0.83
CA CYS A 394 4.36 8.08 2.17
C CYS A 394 4.05 6.81 2.96
#